data_a8aa820aab4ddc27605125db4bc5da5d
#
_entry.id   a8aa820aab4ddc27605125db4bc5da5d
#
_cell.length_a   1.000
_cell.length_b   1.000
_cell.length_c   1.000
_cell.angle_alpha   90.00
_cell.angle_beta   90.00
_cell.angle_gamma   90.00
#
_symmetry.space_group_name_H-M   'P 1'
#
loop_
_entity.id
_entity.type
_entity.pdbx_description
1 polymer ?
#
loop_
_entity_poly.entity_id
_entity_poly.type
_entity_poly.pdbx_seq_one_letter_code
_entity_poly.pdbx_strand_id
1 'polypeptide(L)'
;NEPSNLSPALVPQPPSLNEKDLFPYKQKGRGTLAGQAFLGSPSGKAVTQAGVPVHLIPITSYTRYWFDHTLKATTCSATESPASAEGSPTPRSLADCAHEALTRLRTEKRLAPYLRTTRANPTGHFWFTKIPAGRYYIVSLIEGDRERTKDDQFAGLAWLILDLEAGEKASNLVVTDCKLSLC
;
A
#
# COMPACT_ATOMS: atom_id res chain seq x y z
N ASN A 1 -17.73 -2.81 -47.08
CA ASN A 1 -16.87 -2.03 -46.14
C ASN A 1 -17.72 -1.57 -44.97
N GLU A 2 -17.86 -2.42 -43.96
CA GLU A 2 -18.46 -2.03 -42.69
C GLU A 2 -17.37 -1.43 -41.79
N PRO A 3 -17.59 -0.27 -41.17
CA PRO A 3 -16.69 0.26 -40.16
C PRO A 3 -16.84 -0.58 -38.89
N SER A 4 -15.78 -1.23 -38.50
CA SER A 4 -15.66 -1.93 -37.21
C SER A 4 -15.86 -0.94 -36.08
N ASN A 5 -17.02 -0.96 -35.47
CA ASN A 5 -17.37 -0.17 -34.30
C ASN A 5 -16.70 -0.82 -33.08
N LEU A 6 -15.42 -0.50 -32.82
CA LEU A 6 -14.73 -0.83 -31.60
C LEU A 6 -15.35 0.02 -30.48
N SER A 7 -16.27 -0.57 -29.74
CA SER A 7 -16.73 0.04 -28.47
C SER A 7 -15.54 0.38 -27.60
N PRO A 8 -15.43 1.61 -27.09
CA PRO A 8 -14.38 1.95 -26.15
C PRO A 8 -14.47 1.02 -24.96
N ALA A 9 -13.36 0.39 -24.60
CA ALA A 9 -13.27 -0.45 -23.42
C ALA A 9 -13.77 0.36 -22.21
N LEU A 10 -14.83 -0.14 -21.56
CA LEU A 10 -15.37 0.49 -20.35
C LEU A 10 -14.28 0.53 -19.29
N VAL A 11 -13.79 1.74 -19.01
CA VAL A 11 -12.92 1.95 -17.86
C VAL A 11 -13.72 1.60 -16.62
N PRO A 12 -13.25 0.66 -15.76
CA PRO A 12 -13.97 0.29 -14.56
C PRO A 12 -14.23 1.53 -13.71
N GLN A 13 -15.49 1.77 -13.39
CA GLN A 13 -15.85 2.87 -12.49
C GLN A 13 -15.42 2.53 -11.05
N PRO A 14 -14.84 3.48 -10.29
CA PRO A 14 -14.51 3.23 -8.91
C PRO A 14 -15.77 2.93 -8.10
N PRO A 15 -15.77 1.87 -7.27
CA PRO A 15 -16.91 1.56 -6.41
C PRO A 15 -17.08 2.63 -5.34
N SER A 16 -18.32 2.86 -4.92
CA SER A 16 -18.62 3.74 -3.78
C SER A 16 -18.16 3.10 -2.48
N LEU A 17 -17.67 3.93 -1.54
CA LEU A 17 -17.38 3.46 -0.19
C LEU A 17 -18.68 3.19 0.56
N ASN A 18 -18.86 1.94 0.99
CA ASN A 18 -19.99 1.54 1.84
C ASN A 18 -19.47 1.27 3.26
N GLU A 19 -19.83 2.13 4.20
CA GLU A 19 -19.40 1.98 5.59
C GLU A 19 -19.86 0.67 6.23
N LYS A 20 -20.96 0.09 5.78
CA LYS A 20 -21.44 -1.20 6.29
C LYS A 20 -20.45 -2.33 6.08
N ASP A 21 -19.66 -2.27 5.01
CA ASP A 21 -18.61 -3.24 4.73
C ASP A 21 -17.47 -3.15 5.75
N LEU A 22 -17.34 -2.02 6.44
CA LEU A 22 -16.30 -1.75 7.42
C LEU A 22 -16.74 -2.08 8.86
N PHE A 23 -18.03 -2.22 9.14
CA PHE A 23 -18.53 -2.44 10.50
C PHE A 23 -17.93 -3.66 11.22
N PRO A 24 -17.66 -4.79 10.54
CA PRO A 24 -16.97 -5.92 11.18
C PRO A 24 -15.58 -5.57 11.72
N TYR A 25 -14.96 -4.56 11.16
CA TYR A 25 -13.60 -4.12 11.51
C TYR A 25 -13.56 -3.06 12.63
N LYS A 26 -14.71 -2.61 13.09
CA LYS A 26 -14.83 -1.57 14.12
C LYS A 26 -14.41 -2.05 15.50
N GLN A 27 -14.69 -3.29 15.82
CA GLN A 27 -14.44 -3.85 17.14
C GLN A 27 -12.97 -4.22 17.33
N LYS A 28 -12.51 -4.11 18.57
CA LYS A 28 -11.23 -4.70 18.95
C LYS A 28 -11.38 -6.22 18.96
N GLY A 29 -10.61 -6.89 18.15
CA GLY A 29 -10.55 -8.34 18.13
C GLY A 29 -9.49 -8.88 19.11
N ARG A 30 -9.18 -10.16 18.97
CA ARG A 30 -8.15 -10.87 19.74
C ARG A 30 -7.00 -11.36 18.86
N GLY A 31 -7.02 -11.03 17.57
CA GLY A 31 -5.98 -11.42 16.65
C GLY A 31 -4.69 -10.61 16.83
N THR A 32 -3.58 -11.22 16.52
CA THR A 32 -2.28 -10.57 16.47
C THR A 32 -1.58 -10.86 15.16
N LEU A 33 -0.84 -9.88 14.66
CA LEU A 33 -0.05 -9.99 13.44
C LEU A 33 1.39 -9.61 13.76
N ALA A 34 2.34 -10.40 13.31
CA ALA A 34 3.76 -10.07 13.41
C ALA A 34 4.47 -10.49 12.13
N GLY A 35 5.39 -9.66 11.67
CA GLY A 35 6.12 -9.94 10.45
C GLY A 35 7.27 -9.00 10.22
N GLN A 36 7.78 -9.02 9.00
CA GLN A 36 8.88 -8.18 8.55
C GLN A 36 8.51 -7.51 7.23
N ALA A 37 8.69 -6.19 7.17
CA ALA A 37 8.51 -5.40 5.96
C ALA A 37 9.88 -5.03 5.38
N PHE A 38 10.12 -5.38 4.12
CA PHE A 38 11.37 -5.13 3.43
C PHE A 38 11.21 -5.12 1.92
N LEU A 39 12.18 -4.52 1.25
CA LEU A 39 12.32 -4.59 -0.20
C LEU A 39 13.49 -5.51 -0.55
N GLY A 40 13.38 -6.23 -1.67
CA GLY A 40 14.49 -6.95 -2.25
C GLY A 40 15.43 -5.99 -2.97
N SER A 41 16.73 -6.16 -2.78
CA SER A 41 17.75 -5.44 -3.55
C SER A 41 18.39 -6.34 -4.61
N PRO A 42 19.02 -5.78 -5.66
CA PRO A 42 19.75 -6.55 -6.66
C PRO A 42 20.86 -7.43 -6.07
N SER A 43 21.43 -7.04 -4.93
CA SER A 43 22.45 -7.82 -4.21
C SER A 43 21.88 -8.96 -3.37
N GLY A 44 20.55 -9.13 -3.33
CA GLY A 44 19.87 -10.14 -2.51
C GLY A 44 19.69 -9.76 -1.04
N LYS A 45 20.12 -8.56 -0.65
CA LYS A 45 19.93 -8.05 0.72
C LYS A 45 18.53 -7.46 0.89
N ALA A 46 17.93 -7.67 2.06
CA ALA A 46 16.70 -7.00 2.43
C ALA A 46 16.97 -5.52 2.76
N VAL A 47 16.19 -4.63 2.15
CA VAL A 47 16.21 -3.19 2.44
C VAL A 47 15.10 -2.89 3.42
N THR A 48 15.46 -2.41 4.61
CA THR A 48 14.53 -2.05 5.68
C THR A 48 14.70 -0.58 6.03
N GLN A 49 13.68 -0.02 6.70
CA GLN A 49 13.73 1.36 7.17
C GLN A 49 13.19 1.42 8.60
N ALA A 50 14.05 1.87 9.52
CA ALA A 50 13.66 2.07 10.91
C ALA A 50 12.54 3.10 11.04
N GLY A 51 11.49 2.76 11.76
CA GLY A 51 10.35 3.66 11.99
C GLY A 51 9.40 3.81 10.81
N VAL A 52 9.56 3.05 9.73
CA VAL A 52 8.65 3.12 8.59
C VAL A 52 7.23 2.76 9.02
N PRO A 53 6.21 3.53 8.59
CA PRO A 53 4.83 3.16 8.85
C PRO A 53 4.44 1.86 8.12
N VAL A 54 3.76 0.99 8.83
CA VAL A 54 3.13 -0.22 8.29
C VAL A 54 1.64 -0.10 8.51
N HIS A 55 0.87 -0.13 7.42
CA HIS A 55 -0.57 0.10 7.43
C HIS A 55 -1.33 -1.20 7.30
N LEU A 56 -2.36 -1.36 8.11
CA LEU A 56 -3.31 -2.46 8.03
C LEU A 56 -4.66 -1.91 7.54
N ILE A 57 -5.11 -2.41 6.39
CA ILE A 57 -6.25 -1.86 5.66
C ILE A 57 -7.28 -2.95 5.42
N PRO A 58 -8.52 -2.83 5.93
CA PRO A 58 -9.57 -3.79 5.62
C PRO A 58 -9.85 -3.88 4.12
N ILE A 59 -10.04 -5.09 3.62
CA ILE A 59 -10.38 -5.31 2.21
C ILE A 59 -11.88 -5.20 2.02
N THR A 60 -12.30 -4.21 1.26
CA THR A 60 -13.65 -4.00 0.76
C THR A 60 -13.60 -3.83 -0.75
N SER A 61 -14.72 -3.74 -1.42
CA SER A 61 -14.71 -3.42 -2.87
C SER A 61 -14.04 -2.07 -3.14
N TYR A 62 -14.23 -1.09 -2.26
CA TYR A 62 -13.60 0.22 -2.36
C TYR A 62 -12.07 0.15 -2.21
N THR A 63 -11.56 -0.48 -1.14
CA THR A 63 -10.11 -0.57 -0.90
C THR A 63 -9.42 -1.50 -1.88
N ARG A 64 -10.11 -2.52 -2.40
CA ARG A 64 -9.57 -3.37 -3.47
C ARG A 64 -9.35 -2.59 -4.76
N TYR A 65 -10.33 -1.78 -5.17
CA TYR A 65 -10.17 -0.90 -6.33
C TYR A 65 -9.01 0.09 -6.13
N TRP A 66 -8.96 0.72 -4.95
CA TRP A 66 -7.88 1.63 -4.58
C TRP A 66 -6.51 0.95 -4.66
N PHE A 67 -6.39 -0.25 -4.12
CA PHE A 67 -5.13 -1.01 -4.15
C PHE A 67 -4.70 -1.34 -5.59
N ASP A 68 -5.60 -1.88 -6.39
CA ASP A 68 -5.30 -2.34 -7.73
C ASP A 68 -5.08 -1.20 -8.74
N HIS A 69 -5.83 -0.11 -8.62
CA HIS A 69 -5.87 0.95 -9.63
C HIS A 69 -5.24 2.27 -9.18
N THR A 70 -5.09 2.51 -7.90
CA THR A 70 -4.50 3.74 -7.36
C THR A 70 -3.13 3.50 -6.75
N LEU A 71 -3.01 2.58 -5.82
CA LEU A 71 -1.74 2.31 -5.14
C LEU A 71 -0.72 1.67 -6.07
N LYS A 72 -1.13 0.67 -6.83
CA LYS A 72 -0.26 -0.03 -7.80
C LYS A 72 -0.15 0.67 -9.15
N ALA A 73 -0.78 1.82 -9.32
CA ALA A 73 -0.70 2.57 -10.57
C ALA A 73 0.76 2.95 -10.86
N THR A 74 1.21 2.65 -12.07
CA THR A 74 2.56 3.00 -12.52
C THR A 74 2.69 4.48 -12.88
N THR A 75 1.56 5.14 -13.11
CA THR A 75 1.49 6.57 -13.43
C THR A 75 0.45 7.23 -12.53
N CYS A 76 0.85 8.25 -11.81
CA CYS A 76 -0.09 9.12 -11.13
C CYS A 76 -0.21 10.44 -11.88
N SER A 77 -1.40 11.02 -11.87
CA SER A 77 -1.61 12.34 -12.44
C SER A 77 -0.64 13.33 -11.77
N ALA A 78 0.22 13.94 -12.57
CA ALA A 78 0.94 15.10 -12.11
C ALA A 78 -0.12 16.14 -11.75
N THR A 79 -0.29 16.40 -10.46
CA THR A 79 -0.99 17.60 -10.05
C THR A 79 -0.16 18.75 -10.58
N GLU A 80 -0.68 19.45 -11.55
CA GLU A 80 -0.06 20.66 -12.06
C GLU A 80 0.16 21.60 -10.87
N SER A 81 1.38 21.68 -10.41
CA SER A 81 1.80 22.81 -9.58
C SER A 81 1.80 24.03 -10.49
N PRO A 82 1.03 25.06 -10.20
CA PRO A 82 0.99 26.28 -11.03
C PRO A 82 2.20 27.17 -10.76
N ALA A 83 3.40 26.68 -10.91
CA ALA A 83 4.58 27.51 -10.85
C ALA A 83 5.81 26.82 -11.43
N SER A 84 5.96 26.90 -12.67
CA SER A 84 7.18 27.28 -13.37
C SER A 84 7.08 26.85 -14.85
N ALA A 85 6.80 27.84 -15.64
CA ALA A 85 6.89 27.76 -17.09
C ALA A 85 8.35 27.73 -17.52
N GLU A 86 9.09 26.69 -17.20
CA GLU A 86 10.38 26.38 -17.83
C GLU A 86 10.91 25.08 -17.25
N GLY A 87 10.55 23.99 -17.89
CA GLY A 87 11.10 22.67 -17.59
C GLY A 87 10.09 21.57 -17.89
N SER A 88 10.51 20.57 -18.65
CA SER A 88 9.73 19.36 -18.84
C SER A 88 9.27 18.83 -17.49
N PRO A 89 7.98 18.41 -17.34
CA PRO A 89 7.53 17.86 -16.06
C PRO A 89 8.39 16.66 -15.70
N THR A 90 9.06 16.74 -14.56
CA THR A 90 9.82 15.62 -14.01
C THR A 90 8.83 14.49 -13.76
N PRO A 91 9.03 13.30 -14.35
CA PRO A 91 8.13 12.20 -14.11
C PRO A 91 8.11 11.91 -12.60
N ARG A 92 6.90 11.85 -12.02
CA ARG A 92 6.75 11.53 -10.60
C ARG A 92 7.22 10.10 -10.38
N SER A 93 7.97 9.87 -9.31
CA SER A 93 8.42 8.54 -8.95
C SER A 93 7.25 7.66 -8.54
N LEU A 94 7.40 6.35 -8.69
CA LEU A 94 6.42 5.38 -8.20
C LEU A 94 6.17 5.55 -6.68
N ALA A 95 7.21 5.93 -5.94
CA ALA A 95 7.12 6.21 -4.51
C ALA A 95 6.25 7.43 -4.21
N ASP A 96 6.36 8.50 -4.99
CA ASP A 96 5.51 9.69 -4.83
C ASP A 96 4.04 9.37 -5.08
N CYS A 97 3.76 8.56 -6.10
CA CYS A 97 2.40 8.11 -6.41
C CYS A 97 1.83 7.24 -5.29
N ALA A 98 2.59 6.31 -4.75
CA ALA A 98 2.16 5.47 -3.65
C ALA A 98 1.94 6.28 -2.36
N HIS A 99 2.80 7.25 -2.08
CA HIS A 99 2.64 8.15 -0.93
C HIS A 99 1.34 8.97 -1.03
N GLU A 100 1.06 9.52 -2.20
CA GLU A 100 -0.19 10.26 -2.44
C GLU A 100 -1.42 9.36 -2.29
N ALA A 101 -1.39 8.15 -2.84
CA ALA A 101 -2.47 7.19 -2.72
C ALA A 101 -2.76 6.81 -1.26
N LEU A 102 -1.74 6.57 -0.47
CA LEU A 102 -1.86 6.29 0.97
C LEU A 102 -2.41 7.49 1.74
N THR A 103 -1.96 8.69 1.42
CA THR A 103 -2.44 9.92 2.06
C THR A 103 -3.93 10.14 1.78
N ARG A 104 -4.37 9.94 0.54
CA ARG A 104 -5.79 10.05 0.17
C ARG A 104 -6.65 9.05 0.92
N LEU A 105 -6.19 7.80 1.05
CA LEU A 105 -6.92 6.77 1.78
C LEU A 105 -7.07 7.13 3.25
N ARG A 106 -6.01 7.60 3.88
CA ARG A 106 -5.98 7.97 5.30
C ARG A 106 -6.80 9.23 5.60
N THR A 107 -7.04 10.07 4.63
CA THR A 107 -7.84 11.31 4.78
C THR A 107 -9.32 11.10 4.47
N GLU A 108 -9.73 9.95 3.94
CA GLU A 108 -11.14 9.60 3.80
C GLU A 108 -11.77 9.38 5.19
N LYS A 109 -12.61 10.30 5.62
CA LYS A 109 -13.14 10.34 6.99
C LYS A 109 -13.93 9.09 7.39
N ARG A 110 -14.62 8.47 6.43
CA ARG A 110 -15.42 7.27 6.69
C ARG A 110 -14.57 6.00 6.82
N LEU A 111 -13.37 6.03 6.26
CA LEU A 111 -12.44 4.88 6.27
C LEU A 111 -11.37 5.01 7.36
N ALA A 112 -10.91 6.21 7.64
CA ALA A 112 -9.81 6.48 8.56
C ALA A 112 -9.94 5.78 9.93
N PRO A 113 -11.12 5.70 10.57
CA PRO A 113 -11.28 5.02 11.86
C PRO A 113 -10.99 3.52 11.83
N TYR A 114 -11.02 2.91 10.65
CA TYR A 114 -10.82 1.46 10.47
C TYR A 114 -9.40 1.11 10.04
N LEU A 115 -8.60 2.09 9.69
CA LEU A 115 -7.19 1.91 9.35
C LEU A 115 -6.34 1.86 10.62
N ARG A 116 -5.35 0.98 10.61
CA ARG A 116 -4.38 0.85 11.70
C ARG A 116 -2.99 1.02 11.17
N THR A 117 -2.14 1.64 11.95
CA THR A 117 -0.76 1.89 11.58
C THR A 117 0.14 1.56 12.76
N THR A 118 1.22 0.86 12.48
CA THR A 118 2.33 0.65 13.41
C THR A 118 3.62 1.07 12.73
N ARG A 119 4.73 1.01 13.45
CA ARG A 119 6.05 1.34 12.91
C ARG A 119 6.98 0.14 13.03
N ALA A 120 7.74 -0.09 11.97
CA ALA A 120 8.73 -1.15 11.95
C ALA A 120 9.99 -0.74 12.75
N ASN A 121 10.67 -1.73 13.30
CA ASN A 121 11.97 -1.53 13.93
C ASN A 121 13.10 -1.46 12.85
N PRO A 122 14.38 -1.26 13.22
CA PRO A 122 15.47 -1.15 12.24
C PRO A 122 15.66 -2.36 11.33
N THR A 123 15.22 -3.56 11.75
CA THR A 123 15.25 -4.77 10.93
C THR A 123 13.96 -5.05 10.18
N GLY A 124 13.03 -4.10 10.19
CA GLY A 124 11.77 -4.18 9.46
C GLY A 124 10.66 -4.93 10.19
N HIS A 125 10.89 -5.40 11.42
CA HIS A 125 9.88 -6.13 12.17
C HIS A 125 8.79 -5.21 12.70
N PHE A 126 7.55 -5.68 12.61
CA PHE A 126 6.36 -4.97 13.08
C PHE A 126 5.38 -5.95 13.74
N TRP A 127 4.45 -5.42 14.50
CA TRP A 127 3.36 -6.18 15.08
C TRP A 127 2.11 -5.33 15.25
N PHE A 128 0.95 -6.00 15.15
CA PHE A 128 -0.35 -5.46 15.47
C PHE A 128 -1.02 -6.35 16.50
N THR A 129 -1.78 -5.75 17.40
CA THR A 129 -2.55 -6.46 18.44
C THR A 129 -4.03 -6.06 18.37
N LYS A 130 -4.90 -6.89 18.96
CA LYS A 130 -6.34 -6.62 19.04
C LYS A 130 -7.00 -6.42 17.67
N ILE A 131 -6.65 -7.30 16.75
CA ILE A 131 -7.14 -7.24 15.38
C ILE A 131 -8.36 -8.14 15.24
N PRO A 132 -9.51 -7.62 14.75
CA PRO A 132 -10.67 -8.45 14.45
C PRO A 132 -10.42 -9.37 13.26
N ALA A 133 -11.15 -10.49 13.21
CA ALA A 133 -11.13 -11.38 12.05
C ALA A 133 -11.53 -10.63 10.77
N GLY A 134 -10.92 -10.97 9.66
CA GLY A 134 -11.25 -10.41 8.37
C GLY A 134 -10.12 -10.48 7.37
N ARG A 135 -10.31 -9.82 6.25
CA ARG A 135 -9.31 -9.75 5.18
C ARG A 135 -8.67 -8.37 5.17
N TYR A 136 -7.35 -8.36 5.01
CA TYR A 136 -6.56 -7.15 5.13
C TYR A 136 -5.49 -7.06 4.05
N TYR A 137 -5.19 -5.81 3.65
CA TYR A 137 -3.89 -5.46 3.10
C TYR A 137 -2.97 -5.03 4.23
N ILE A 138 -1.73 -5.51 4.20
CA ILE A 138 -0.62 -4.90 4.93
C ILE A 138 0.24 -4.18 3.90
N VAL A 139 0.48 -2.89 4.11
CA VAL A 139 1.16 -2.03 3.14
C VAL A 139 2.20 -1.18 3.85
N SER A 140 3.39 -1.11 3.30
CA SER A 140 4.45 -0.23 3.78
C SER A 140 5.21 0.36 2.59
N LEU A 141 5.34 1.67 2.56
CA LEU A 141 6.17 2.36 1.58
C LEU A 141 7.56 2.56 2.19
N ILE A 142 8.52 1.79 1.70
CA ILE A 142 9.88 1.78 2.21
C ILE A 142 10.74 2.65 1.31
N GLU A 143 11.41 3.63 1.92
CA GLU A 143 12.38 4.49 1.27
C GLU A 143 13.76 4.13 1.82
N GLY A 144 14.68 3.76 0.94
CA GLY A 144 16.04 3.48 1.32
C GLY A 144 16.77 4.73 1.79
N ASP A 145 17.85 4.53 2.53
CA ASP A 145 18.67 5.60 3.10
C ASP A 145 19.26 6.48 2.00
N ARG A 146 18.82 7.72 1.93
CA ARG A 146 19.26 8.71 0.94
C ARG A 146 20.72 9.10 1.07
N GLU A 147 21.37 8.77 2.20
CA GLU A 147 22.71 9.22 2.50
C GLU A 147 23.82 8.29 1.96
N ARG A 148 23.49 7.08 1.56
CA ARG A 148 24.53 6.09 1.26
C ARG A 148 25.02 5.97 -0.17
N THR A 149 24.21 6.31 -1.17
CA THR A 149 24.69 6.36 -2.56
C THR A 149 23.75 7.17 -3.43
N LYS A 150 24.30 8.05 -4.26
CA LYS A 150 23.52 8.89 -5.20
C LYS A 150 22.77 8.11 -6.27
N ASP A 151 23.05 6.82 -6.42
CA ASP A 151 22.49 5.98 -7.48
C ASP A 151 21.44 4.96 -7.02
N ASP A 152 21.29 4.74 -5.70
CA ASP A 152 20.38 3.75 -5.15
C ASP A 152 19.25 4.39 -4.33
N GLN A 153 18.41 5.17 -4.99
CA GLN A 153 17.13 5.56 -4.40
C GLN A 153 16.16 4.37 -4.48
N PHE A 154 16.33 3.41 -3.59
CA PHE A 154 15.37 2.34 -3.42
C PHE A 154 14.17 2.86 -2.65
N ALA A 155 13.15 3.24 -3.38
CA ALA A 155 11.84 3.41 -2.81
C ALA A 155 10.93 2.37 -3.45
N GLY A 156 10.12 1.71 -2.65
CA GLY A 156 9.21 0.70 -3.14
C GLY A 156 8.09 0.41 -2.18
N LEU A 157 7.08 -0.25 -2.72
CA LEU A 157 5.90 -0.65 -1.99
C LEU A 157 6.04 -2.11 -1.56
N ALA A 158 6.06 -2.34 -0.26
CA ALA A 158 5.94 -3.67 0.33
C ALA A 158 4.48 -3.94 0.69
N TRP A 159 3.96 -5.12 0.39
CA TRP A 159 2.56 -5.44 0.64
C TRP A 159 2.33 -6.94 0.82
N LEU A 160 1.22 -7.26 1.48
CA LEU A 160 0.72 -8.62 1.67
C LEU A 160 -0.81 -8.58 1.76
N ILE A 161 -1.46 -9.59 1.21
CA ILE A 161 -2.88 -9.84 1.41
C ILE A 161 -3.02 -10.95 2.45
N LEU A 162 -3.85 -10.72 3.46
CA LEU A 162 -3.98 -11.62 4.60
C LEU A 162 -5.44 -11.88 4.94
N ASP A 163 -5.78 -13.15 5.15
CA ASP A 163 -7.01 -13.57 5.82
C ASP A 163 -6.69 -13.92 7.27
N LEU A 164 -7.33 -13.25 8.23
CA LEU A 164 -7.15 -13.48 9.66
C LEU A 164 -8.41 -14.08 10.25
N GLU A 165 -8.28 -15.23 10.89
CA GLU A 165 -9.36 -15.84 11.65
C GLU A 165 -9.49 -15.22 13.05
N ALA A 166 -10.65 -15.40 13.69
CA ALA A 166 -10.89 -14.86 15.02
C ALA A 166 -9.90 -15.42 16.03
N GLY A 167 -9.17 -14.53 16.72
CA GLY A 167 -8.17 -14.90 17.72
C GLY A 167 -6.88 -15.49 17.17
N GLU A 168 -6.71 -15.49 15.86
CA GLU A 168 -5.50 -16.03 15.22
C GLU A 168 -4.27 -15.20 15.59
N LYS A 169 -3.16 -15.91 15.84
CA LYS A 169 -1.83 -15.31 16.01
C LYS A 169 -1.01 -15.59 14.76
N ALA A 170 -1.10 -14.70 13.78
CA ALA A 170 -0.31 -14.81 12.57
C ALA A 170 1.09 -14.24 12.80
N SER A 171 2.11 -15.06 12.62
CA SER A 171 3.50 -14.68 12.80
C SER A 171 4.32 -15.02 11.56
N ASN A 172 5.54 -14.50 11.49
CA ASN A 172 6.44 -14.71 10.35
C ASN A 172 5.86 -14.23 9.01
N LEU A 173 5.02 -13.21 9.05
CA LEU A 173 4.47 -12.60 7.84
C LEU A 173 5.58 -11.91 7.06
N VAL A 174 5.58 -12.09 5.75
CA VAL A 174 6.55 -11.48 4.84
C VAL A 174 5.84 -10.42 4.02
N VAL A 175 6.17 -9.16 4.26
CA VAL A 175 5.62 -8.00 3.54
C VAL A 175 6.74 -7.44 2.67
N THR A 176 6.62 -7.62 1.36
CA THR A 176 7.70 -7.29 0.43
C THR A 176 7.16 -6.88 -0.94
N ASP A 177 8.03 -6.41 -1.80
CA ASP A 177 7.70 -5.96 -3.15
C ASP A 177 7.61 -7.07 -4.21
N CYS A 178 7.73 -8.32 -3.80
CA CYS A 178 7.65 -9.50 -4.69
C CYS A 178 8.69 -9.56 -5.83
N LYS A 179 9.75 -8.79 -5.78
CA LYS A 179 10.81 -8.83 -6.80
C LYS A 179 11.71 -10.08 -6.71
N LEU A 180 11.71 -10.73 -5.56
CA LEU A 180 12.43 -11.97 -5.34
C LEU A 180 11.39 -13.12 -5.35
N SER A 181 11.09 -13.70 -6.46
CA SER A 181 10.29 -14.95 -6.74
C SER A 181 9.62 -15.71 -5.55
N LEU A 182 9.34 -15.05 -4.44
CA LEU A 182 8.75 -15.60 -3.21
C LEU A 182 7.25 -15.30 -3.06
N CYS A 183 6.65 -14.78 -4.11
CA CYS A 183 5.20 -14.53 -4.10
C CYS A 183 4.44 -15.59 -4.85
#